data_06eb34f6359350262a497888ebe6104c
#
_entry.id   06eb34f6359350262a497888ebe6104c
#
_cell.length_a   1.000
_cell.length_b   1.000
_cell.length_c   1.000
_cell.angle_alpha   90.00
_cell.angle_beta   90.00
_cell.angle_gamma   90.00
#
_symmetry.space_group_name_H-M   'P 1'
#
loop_
_entity.id
_entity.type
_entity.pdbx_description
1 polymer ?
#
loop_
_entity_poly.entity_id
_entity_poly.type
_entity_poly.pdbx_seq_one_letter_code
_entity_poly.pdbx_strand_id
1 'polypeptide(L)'
;MAFLRQFQEQTLPREAFEVIVVDGGSSDRTRDLAAPLADRVVVQTSPGIGGARNDGARTARGQIVATTDADCRIPRDWLERIVRAFRDPAVVAVCGPDGPIDGGWKARGLYFLIRGTIRAAALAGLYGTGGTNSAFRRTAFEAIGGYRDLPHSDDVDLGFRIRSMGRIVYDPALYVGLSVRRLERDGYLRTLITWLRGDVRLLAGRPLRAMPYARKEY
;
A
#
# COMPACT_ATOMS: atom_id res chain seq x y z
N MET A 1 6.48 10.86 -12.39
CA MET A 1 7.53 11.81 -11.90
C MET A 1 7.02 12.74 -10.82
N ALA A 2 5.83 13.34 -10.93
CA ALA A 2 5.29 14.19 -9.88
C ALA A 2 5.18 13.47 -8.49
N PHE A 3 4.88 12.19 -8.50
CA PHE A 3 4.83 11.37 -7.28
C PHE A 3 6.19 11.31 -6.57
N LEU A 4 7.27 10.95 -7.26
CA LEU A 4 8.59 10.80 -6.64
C LEU A 4 9.14 12.11 -6.06
N ARG A 5 8.78 13.26 -6.63
CA ARG A 5 9.19 14.58 -6.09
C ARG A 5 8.61 14.86 -4.70
N GLN A 6 7.49 14.24 -4.33
CA GLN A 6 6.90 14.40 -2.99
C GLN A 6 7.82 13.88 -1.87
N PHE A 7 8.76 12.97 -2.18
CA PHE A 7 9.75 12.51 -1.20
C PHE A 7 10.82 13.56 -0.91
N GLN A 8 11.06 14.51 -1.81
CA GLN A 8 11.95 15.66 -1.57
C GLN A 8 11.30 16.71 -0.65
N GLU A 9 9.97 16.65 -0.49
CA GLU A 9 9.19 17.59 0.32
C GLU A 9 8.83 17.02 1.70
N GLN A 10 9.30 15.82 2.06
CA GLN A 10 9.02 15.20 3.34
C GLN A 10 9.71 15.95 4.48
N THR A 11 9.05 16.02 5.66
CA THR A 11 9.61 16.65 6.87
C THR A 11 10.70 15.80 7.52
N LEU A 12 10.70 14.48 7.26
CA LEU A 12 11.78 13.61 7.67
C LEU A 12 13.04 13.94 6.85
N PRO A 13 14.23 14.09 7.47
CA PRO A 13 15.47 14.35 6.76
C PRO A 13 15.74 13.31 5.65
N ARG A 14 16.23 13.79 4.50
CA ARG A 14 16.39 12.94 3.29
C ARG A 14 17.31 11.74 3.51
N GLU A 15 18.31 11.90 4.33
CA GLU A 15 19.27 10.86 4.71
C GLU A 15 18.69 9.79 5.64
N ALA A 16 17.52 10.04 6.24
CA ALA A 16 16.85 9.10 7.15
C ALA A 16 15.99 8.05 6.42
N PHE A 17 15.84 8.14 5.12
CA PHE A 17 15.04 7.18 4.34
C PHE A 17 15.62 6.94 2.94
N GLU A 18 15.25 5.84 2.36
CA GLU A 18 15.53 5.51 0.96
C GLU A 18 14.22 5.33 0.16
N VAL A 19 14.27 5.69 -1.11
CA VAL A 19 13.17 5.53 -2.06
C VAL A 19 13.54 4.45 -3.06
N ILE A 20 12.77 3.36 -3.07
CA ILE A 20 12.96 2.22 -3.97
C ILE A 20 11.76 2.16 -4.91
N VAL A 21 12.02 2.28 -6.20
CA VAL A 21 11.02 2.10 -7.24
C VAL A 21 11.12 0.68 -7.78
N VAL A 22 9.99 -0.04 -7.78
CA VAL A 22 9.90 -1.37 -8.39
C VAL A 22 9.12 -1.23 -9.69
N ASP A 23 9.81 -1.49 -10.81
CA ASP A 23 9.25 -1.40 -12.14
C ASP A 23 8.72 -2.74 -12.62
N GLY A 24 7.45 -2.80 -12.94
CA GLY A 24 6.75 -4.02 -13.39
C GLY A 24 7.05 -4.46 -14.83
N GLY A 25 8.13 -3.97 -15.43
CA GLY A 25 8.51 -4.26 -16.81
C GLY A 25 7.97 -3.21 -17.79
N SER A 26 8.07 -1.92 -17.45
CA SER A 26 7.69 -0.83 -18.33
C SER A 26 8.49 -0.84 -19.63
N SER A 27 7.81 -0.66 -20.76
CA SER A 27 8.41 -0.56 -22.09
C SER A 27 8.81 0.87 -22.48
N ASP A 28 8.39 1.84 -21.67
CA ASP A 28 8.65 3.27 -21.86
C ASP A 28 9.88 3.76 -21.05
N ARG A 29 10.07 5.07 -20.97
CA ARG A 29 11.18 5.70 -20.23
C ARG A 29 10.97 5.79 -18.73
N THR A 30 10.05 5.00 -18.14
CA THR A 30 9.71 5.06 -16.69
C THR A 30 10.97 4.88 -15.82
N ARG A 31 11.81 3.90 -16.12
CA ARG A 31 13.04 3.65 -15.34
C ARG A 31 14.04 4.78 -15.42
N ASP A 32 14.29 5.30 -16.63
CA ASP A 32 15.22 6.41 -16.85
C ASP A 32 14.78 7.67 -16.11
N LEU A 33 13.48 7.93 -16.11
CA LEU A 33 12.89 9.08 -15.44
C LEU A 33 12.80 8.91 -13.91
N ALA A 34 12.72 7.69 -13.41
CA ALA A 34 12.68 7.40 -11.98
C ALA A 34 14.09 7.44 -11.34
N ALA A 35 15.12 7.00 -12.08
CA ALA A 35 16.49 6.87 -11.58
C ALA A 35 17.05 8.14 -10.88
N PRO A 36 16.87 9.36 -11.37
CA PRO A 36 17.37 10.56 -10.68
C PRO A 36 16.57 10.96 -9.44
N LEU A 37 15.41 10.33 -9.17
CA LEU A 37 14.50 10.67 -8.07
C LEU A 37 14.38 9.56 -7.03
N ALA A 38 14.97 8.40 -7.27
CA ALA A 38 14.97 7.23 -6.39
C ALA A 38 16.40 6.84 -6.03
N ASP A 39 16.58 6.23 -4.87
CA ASP A 39 17.89 5.67 -4.47
C ASP A 39 18.18 4.37 -5.24
N ARG A 40 17.10 3.66 -5.63
CA ARG A 40 17.18 2.45 -6.45
C ARG A 40 15.95 2.30 -7.34
N VAL A 41 16.19 1.76 -8.52
CA VAL A 41 15.15 1.27 -9.43
C VAL A 41 15.39 -0.21 -9.65
N VAL A 42 14.41 -1.03 -9.27
CA VAL A 42 14.47 -2.50 -9.33
C VAL A 42 13.45 -3.00 -10.35
N VAL A 43 13.85 -3.93 -11.19
CA VAL A 43 12.90 -4.61 -12.07
C VAL A 43 12.18 -5.71 -11.28
N GLN A 44 10.86 -5.73 -11.36
CA GLN A 44 10.04 -6.73 -10.71
C GLN A 44 10.36 -8.13 -11.21
N THR A 45 10.58 -9.06 -10.29
CA THR A 45 10.83 -10.49 -10.58
C THR A 45 9.73 -11.40 -10.04
N SER A 46 9.07 -10.99 -8.95
CA SER A 46 8.00 -11.74 -8.32
C SER A 46 6.63 -11.39 -8.92
N PRO A 47 5.68 -12.34 -9.04
CA PRO A 47 4.39 -12.08 -9.67
C PRO A 47 3.48 -11.16 -8.82
N GLY A 48 2.61 -10.43 -9.48
CA GLY A 48 1.55 -9.62 -8.84
C GLY A 48 2.05 -8.36 -8.13
N ILE A 49 1.10 -7.61 -7.56
CA ILE A 49 1.38 -6.37 -6.84
C ILE A 49 2.13 -6.67 -5.53
N GLY A 50 1.70 -7.69 -4.78
CA GLY A 50 2.38 -8.13 -3.57
C GLY A 50 3.81 -8.58 -3.85
N GLY A 51 4.03 -9.25 -4.99
CA GLY A 51 5.37 -9.63 -5.46
C GLY A 51 6.28 -8.43 -5.70
N ALA A 52 5.78 -7.38 -6.36
CA ALA A 52 6.52 -6.13 -6.54
C ALA A 52 6.92 -5.50 -5.19
N ARG A 53 6.00 -5.45 -4.23
CA ARG A 53 6.28 -4.94 -2.89
C ARG A 53 7.32 -5.78 -2.15
N ASN A 54 7.28 -7.10 -2.30
CA ASN A 54 8.31 -7.99 -1.76
C ASN A 54 9.68 -7.74 -2.38
N ASP A 55 9.76 -7.54 -3.71
CA ASP A 55 11.00 -7.23 -4.40
C ASP A 55 11.63 -5.94 -3.88
N GLY A 56 10.81 -4.90 -3.68
CA GLY A 56 11.23 -3.66 -3.05
C GLY A 56 11.72 -3.87 -1.61
N ALA A 57 10.95 -4.59 -0.79
CA ALA A 57 11.28 -4.85 0.61
C ALA A 57 12.59 -5.64 0.76
N ARG A 58 12.85 -6.64 -0.10
CA ARG A 58 14.12 -7.38 -0.10
C ARG A 58 15.34 -6.50 -0.43
N THR A 59 15.12 -5.45 -1.19
CA THR A 59 16.18 -4.50 -1.57
C THR A 59 16.41 -3.44 -0.49
N ALA A 60 15.41 -3.21 0.38
CA ALA A 60 15.44 -2.18 1.40
C ALA A 60 16.47 -2.48 2.51
N ARG A 61 17.11 -1.40 3.01
CA ARG A 61 18.07 -1.42 4.14
C ARG A 61 17.45 -0.92 5.43
N GLY A 62 16.37 -0.13 5.32
CA GLY A 62 15.68 0.48 6.45
C GLY A 62 15.09 -0.55 7.41
N GLN A 63 14.92 -0.17 8.67
CA GLN A 63 14.24 -0.98 9.68
C GLN A 63 12.72 -1.01 9.51
N ILE A 64 12.19 -0.04 8.77
CA ILE A 64 10.78 0.12 8.45
C ILE A 64 10.64 0.07 6.94
N VAL A 65 9.71 -0.73 6.44
CA VAL A 65 9.32 -0.81 5.02
C VAL A 65 7.96 -0.14 4.88
N ALA A 66 7.89 0.97 4.15
CA ALA A 66 6.65 1.64 3.82
C ALA A 66 6.29 1.37 2.35
N THR A 67 5.01 1.12 2.08
CA THR A 67 4.50 0.86 0.73
C THR A 67 3.48 1.90 0.31
N THR A 68 3.59 2.37 -0.93
CA THR A 68 2.64 3.29 -1.56
C THR A 68 2.66 3.10 -3.07
N ASP A 69 1.63 3.55 -3.76
CA ASP A 69 1.51 3.43 -5.20
C ASP A 69 1.97 4.72 -5.92
N ALA A 70 2.41 4.59 -7.17
CA ALA A 70 3.00 5.70 -7.94
C ALA A 70 2.00 6.79 -8.36
N ASP A 71 0.71 6.58 -8.19
CA ASP A 71 -0.37 7.52 -8.48
C ASP A 71 -1.01 8.10 -7.21
N CYS A 72 -0.29 8.04 -6.11
CA CYS A 72 -0.70 8.58 -4.82
C CYS A 72 -0.24 10.02 -4.58
N ARG A 73 -0.91 10.69 -3.65
CA ARG A 73 -0.48 11.94 -3.03
C ARG A 73 -0.28 11.69 -1.55
N ILE A 74 0.96 11.80 -1.09
CA ILE A 74 1.33 11.65 0.32
C ILE A 74 1.46 13.00 1.00
N PRO A 75 1.08 13.15 2.29
CA PRO A 75 1.33 14.38 3.04
C PRO A 75 2.82 14.56 3.33
N ARG A 76 3.23 15.80 3.56
CA ARG A 76 4.65 16.12 3.85
C ARG A 76 5.19 15.44 5.10
N ASP A 77 4.36 15.17 6.07
CA ASP A 77 4.70 14.53 7.35
C ASP A 77 4.45 13.00 7.35
N TRP A 78 4.21 12.40 6.16
CA TRP A 78 3.87 10.98 6.03
C TRP A 78 4.93 10.06 6.64
N LEU A 79 6.20 10.24 6.26
CA LEU A 79 7.31 9.43 6.77
C LEU A 79 7.57 9.70 8.26
N GLU A 80 7.48 10.96 8.69
CA GLU A 80 7.67 11.33 10.11
C GLU A 80 6.62 10.66 11.00
N ARG A 81 5.33 10.65 10.58
CA ARG A 81 4.25 9.97 11.30
C ARG A 81 4.49 8.46 11.39
N ILE A 82 4.90 7.84 10.29
CA ILE A 82 5.27 6.43 10.27
C ILE A 82 6.37 6.16 11.30
N VAL A 83 7.50 6.87 11.21
CA VAL A 83 8.64 6.67 12.14
C VAL A 83 8.22 6.89 13.59
N ARG A 84 7.41 7.91 13.86
CA ARG A 84 6.89 8.21 15.20
C ARG A 84 6.10 7.03 15.79
N ALA A 85 5.25 6.38 14.98
CA ALA A 85 4.47 5.24 15.46
C ALA A 85 5.37 4.04 15.82
N PHE A 86 6.46 3.82 15.07
CA PHE A 86 7.41 2.74 15.35
C PHE A 86 8.39 2.99 16.51
N ARG A 87 8.31 4.15 17.17
CA ARG A 87 9.04 4.38 18.43
C ARG A 87 8.61 3.40 19.53
N ASP A 88 7.36 2.96 19.50
CA ASP A 88 6.91 1.85 20.32
C ASP A 88 7.40 0.52 19.70
N PRO A 89 8.22 -0.25 20.41
CA PRO A 89 8.75 -1.52 19.91
C PRO A 89 7.67 -2.59 19.69
N ALA A 90 6.52 -2.49 20.36
CA ALA A 90 5.39 -3.38 20.18
C ALA A 90 4.64 -3.16 18.84
N VAL A 91 4.90 -2.03 18.17
CA VAL A 91 4.25 -1.72 16.88
C VAL A 91 4.99 -2.45 15.76
N VAL A 92 4.26 -3.27 15.04
CA VAL A 92 4.77 -4.04 13.89
C VAL A 92 4.25 -3.53 12.54
N ALA A 93 3.11 -2.83 12.54
CA ALA A 93 2.56 -2.20 11.35
C ALA A 93 1.84 -0.89 11.68
N VAL A 94 1.84 0.02 10.73
CA VAL A 94 1.08 1.27 10.74
C VAL A 94 0.34 1.38 9.44
N CYS A 95 -0.93 1.77 9.48
CA CYS A 95 -1.72 2.10 8.30
C CYS A 95 -2.57 3.34 8.55
N GLY A 96 -3.05 3.94 7.50
CA GLY A 96 -3.92 5.10 7.58
C GLY A 96 -4.99 5.06 6.49
N PRO A 97 -5.93 6.02 6.54
CA PRO A 97 -6.97 6.13 5.53
C PRO A 97 -6.39 6.57 4.18
N ASP A 98 -7.06 6.16 3.14
CA ASP A 98 -6.88 6.68 1.79
C ASP A 98 -8.17 7.35 1.29
N GLY A 99 -8.06 8.07 0.17
CA GLY A 99 -9.23 8.67 -0.46
C GLY A 99 -8.89 9.33 -1.80
N PRO A 100 -9.93 9.71 -2.55
CA PRO A 100 -9.77 10.19 -3.91
C PRO A 100 -9.12 11.57 -3.98
N ILE A 101 -8.11 11.72 -4.86
CA ILE A 101 -7.55 13.02 -5.24
C ILE A 101 -8.25 13.60 -6.48
N ASP A 102 -8.90 12.76 -7.24
CA ASP A 102 -9.68 13.06 -8.44
C ASP A 102 -11.06 12.38 -8.36
N GLY A 103 -11.84 12.46 -9.41
CA GLY A 103 -13.20 11.93 -9.45
C GLY A 103 -14.23 12.85 -8.78
N GLY A 104 -15.50 12.59 -9.10
CA GLY A 104 -16.63 13.40 -8.64
C GLY A 104 -17.16 12.99 -7.25
N TRP A 105 -18.38 13.47 -6.96
CA TRP A 105 -19.08 13.19 -5.69
C TRP A 105 -19.29 11.68 -5.42
N LYS A 106 -19.41 10.85 -6.47
CA LYS A 106 -19.54 9.38 -6.36
C LYS A 106 -18.31 8.75 -5.73
N ALA A 107 -17.11 9.15 -6.18
CA ALA A 107 -15.85 8.70 -5.60
C ALA A 107 -15.74 9.09 -4.14
N ARG A 108 -16.02 10.36 -3.82
CA ARG A 108 -15.97 10.88 -2.45
C ARG A 108 -16.95 10.16 -1.52
N GLY A 109 -18.18 9.90 -1.98
CA GLY A 109 -19.19 9.17 -1.22
C GLY A 109 -18.77 7.72 -0.96
N LEU A 110 -18.25 7.02 -1.98
CA LEU A 110 -17.77 5.66 -1.82
C LEU A 110 -16.61 5.58 -0.81
N TYR A 111 -15.59 6.44 -0.94
CA TYR A 111 -14.47 6.44 -0.01
C TYR A 111 -14.85 6.88 1.40
N PHE A 112 -15.86 7.72 1.56
CA PHE A 112 -16.42 8.03 2.87
C PHE A 112 -16.98 6.77 3.54
N LEU A 113 -17.74 5.94 2.82
CA LEU A 113 -18.27 4.66 3.32
C LEU A 113 -17.14 3.66 3.62
N ILE A 114 -16.19 3.49 2.69
CA ILE A 114 -15.05 2.58 2.88
C ILE A 114 -14.24 2.97 4.13
N ARG A 115 -13.94 4.24 4.31
CA ARG A 115 -13.24 4.71 5.52
C ARG A 115 -14.02 4.47 6.79
N GLY A 116 -15.34 4.62 6.74
CA GLY A 116 -16.23 4.30 7.86
C GLY A 116 -16.15 2.83 8.26
N THR A 117 -16.20 1.92 7.28
CA THR A 117 -16.08 0.47 7.52
C THR A 117 -14.70 0.07 8.02
N ILE A 118 -13.62 0.62 7.43
CA ILE A 118 -12.24 0.35 7.88
C ILE A 118 -12.04 0.84 9.32
N ARG A 119 -12.54 2.04 9.64
CA ARG A 119 -12.45 2.57 11.01
C ARG A 119 -13.23 1.71 12.01
N ALA A 120 -14.43 1.26 11.66
CA ALA A 120 -15.22 0.37 12.50
C ALA A 120 -14.52 -0.98 12.70
N ALA A 121 -13.96 -1.55 11.64
CA ALA A 121 -13.16 -2.78 11.69
C ALA A 121 -11.91 -2.60 12.58
N ALA A 122 -11.23 -1.48 12.46
CA ALA A 122 -10.07 -1.15 13.29
C ALA A 122 -10.44 -1.08 14.79
N LEU A 123 -11.56 -0.43 15.13
CA LEU A 123 -12.07 -0.38 16.51
C LEU A 123 -12.46 -1.76 17.04
N ALA A 124 -12.89 -2.67 16.17
CA ALA A 124 -13.20 -4.06 16.50
C ALA A 124 -11.94 -4.97 16.54
N GLY A 125 -10.73 -4.43 16.36
CA GLY A 125 -9.49 -5.23 16.29
C GLY A 125 -9.33 -6.04 15.00
N LEU A 126 -10.18 -5.82 14.00
CA LEU A 126 -10.11 -6.44 12.68
C LEU A 126 -9.31 -5.54 11.74
N TYR A 127 -7.99 -5.64 11.81
CA TYR A 127 -7.11 -4.82 11.00
C TYR A 127 -6.85 -5.49 9.64
N GLY A 128 -7.19 -4.77 8.57
CA GLY A 128 -6.57 -4.92 7.26
C GLY A 128 -5.54 -3.80 7.08
N THR A 129 -4.42 -4.08 6.46
CA THR A 129 -3.50 -3.04 5.99
C THR A 129 -3.91 -2.64 4.58
N GLY A 130 -3.81 -1.35 4.24
CA GLY A 130 -4.03 -0.89 2.86
C GLY A 130 -2.75 -0.96 2.06
N GLY A 131 -2.80 -1.51 0.85
CA GLY A 131 -1.59 -1.65 0.02
C GLY A 131 -0.93 -0.32 -0.35
N THR A 132 -1.70 0.75 -0.42
CA THR A 132 -1.25 2.09 -0.81
C THR A 132 -0.74 2.95 0.35
N ASN A 133 -1.05 2.57 1.61
CA ASN A 133 -0.78 3.40 2.77
C ASN A 133 -0.51 2.54 4.01
N SER A 134 0.57 1.78 3.97
CA SER A 134 0.99 0.96 5.10
C SER A 134 2.50 0.93 5.25
N ALA A 135 2.94 0.75 6.49
CA ALA A 135 4.34 0.53 6.81
C ALA A 135 4.48 -0.61 7.83
N PHE A 136 5.60 -1.29 7.77
CA PHE A 136 5.85 -2.51 8.53
C PHE A 136 7.24 -2.47 9.17
N ARG A 137 7.36 -3.00 10.39
CA ARG A 137 8.68 -3.33 10.94
C ARG A 137 9.28 -4.45 10.10
N ARG A 138 10.45 -4.20 9.48
CA ARG A 138 11.05 -5.12 8.51
C ARG A 138 11.21 -6.53 9.07
N THR A 139 11.69 -6.68 10.31
CA THR A 139 11.85 -7.99 10.93
C THR A 139 10.54 -8.76 11.08
N ALA A 140 9.43 -8.09 11.41
CA ALA A 140 8.12 -8.72 11.49
C ALA A 140 7.58 -9.08 10.09
N PHE A 141 7.78 -8.19 9.11
CA PHE A 141 7.41 -8.43 7.72
C PHE A 141 8.13 -9.64 7.13
N GLU A 142 9.44 -9.74 7.34
CA GLU A 142 10.27 -10.86 6.90
C GLU A 142 9.89 -12.17 7.61
N ALA A 143 9.63 -12.12 8.92
CA ALA A 143 9.27 -13.30 9.71
C ALA A 143 7.95 -13.96 9.24
N ILE A 144 7.00 -13.19 8.71
CA ILE A 144 5.76 -13.73 8.14
C ILE A 144 5.87 -14.05 6.65
N GLY A 145 7.04 -13.86 6.03
CA GLY A 145 7.29 -14.13 4.62
C GLY A 145 6.73 -13.06 3.66
N GLY A 146 6.46 -11.84 4.14
CA GLY A 146 5.96 -10.73 3.33
C GLY A 146 4.57 -10.97 2.74
N TYR A 147 4.29 -10.36 1.57
CA TYR A 147 3.06 -10.55 0.81
C TYR A 147 3.01 -11.94 0.16
N ARG A 148 1.85 -12.59 0.21
CA ARG A 148 1.60 -13.83 -0.53
C ARG A 148 1.25 -13.52 -1.99
N ASP A 149 1.51 -14.47 -2.88
CA ASP A 149 1.05 -14.40 -4.27
C ASP A 149 -0.45 -14.67 -4.32
N LEU A 150 -1.22 -13.59 -4.16
CA LEU A 150 -2.68 -13.60 -4.20
C LEU A 150 -3.16 -12.73 -5.37
N PRO A 151 -4.23 -13.10 -6.04
CA PRO A 151 -4.76 -12.32 -7.16
C PRO A 151 -5.34 -10.97 -6.74
N HIS A 152 -5.69 -10.79 -5.47
CA HIS A 152 -6.14 -9.57 -4.80
C HIS A 152 -6.17 -9.77 -3.28
N SER A 153 -6.46 -8.73 -2.49
CA SER A 153 -6.55 -8.77 -1.00
C SER A 153 -5.25 -9.25 -0.33
N ASP A 154 -4.13 -9.10 -1.00
CA ASP A 154 -2.78 -9.43 -0.50
C ASP A 154 -2.39 -8.56 0.71
N ASP A 155 -2.87 -7.33 0.75
CA ASP A 155 -2.72 -6.38 1.85
C ASP A 155 -3.57 -6.77 3.07
N VAL A 156 -4.80 -7.22 2.85
CA VAL A 156 -5.68 -7.72 3.91
C VAL A 156 -5.08 -9.00 4.52
N ASP A 157 -4.62 -9.96 3.69
CA ASP A 157 -3.93 -11.17 4.14
C ASP A 157 -2.70 -10.83 4.99
N LEU A 158 -1.87 -9.91 4.51
CA LEU A 158 -0.69 -9.47 5.25
C LEU A 158 -1.06 -8.89 6.62
N GLY A 159 -2.06 -8.02 6.68
CA GLY A 159 -2.56 -7.43 7.92
C GLY A 159 -2.99 -8.49 8.93
N PHE A 160 -3.73 -9.51 8.48
CA PHE A 160 -4.15 -10.62 9.34
C PHE A 160 -2.99 -11.47 9.84
N ARG A 161 -1.96 -11.67 9.04
CA ARG A 161 -0.78 -12.46 9.46
C ARG A 161 0.13 -11.69 10.40
N ILE A 162 0.40 -10.40 10.10
CA ILE A 162 1.37 -9.62 10.86
C ILE A 162 0.88 -9.26 12.26
N ARG A 163 -0.44 -9.23 12.52
CA ARG A 163 -1.00 -8.97 13.84
C ARG A 163 -0.55 -9.97 14.92
N SER A 164 -0.15 -11.18 14.53
CA SER A 164 0.40 -12.17 15.48
C SER A 164 1.79 -11.80 15.98
N MET A 165 2.48 -10.88 15.30
CA MET A 165 3.83 -10.42 15.64
C MET A 165 3.83 -9.20 16.57
N GLY A 166 2.70 -8.50 16.71
CA GLY A 166 2.59 -7.31 17.55
C GLY A 166 1.42 -6.41 17.18
N ARG A 167 1.49 -5.17 17.63
CA ARG A 167 0.39 -4.21 17.49
C ARG A 167 0.40 -3.53 16.12
N ILE A 168 -0.79 -3.45 15.50
CA ILE A 168 -1.04 -2.61 14.33
C ILE A 168 -1.62 -1.27 14.82
N VAL A 169 -1.11 -0.16 14.30
CA VAL A 169 -1.61 1.20 14.57
C VAL A 169 -2.36 1.71 13.35
N TYR A 170 -3.60 2.13 13.53
CA TYR A 170 -4.33 2.92 12.55
C TYR A 170 -4.21 4.40 12.93
N ASP A 171 -3.49 5.18 12.11
CA ASP A 171 -3.38 6.63 12.28
C ASP A 171 -4.34 7.34 11.32
N PRO A 172 -5.45 7.95 11.81
CA PRO A 172 -6.40 8.64 10.96
C PRO A 172 -5.83 9.89 10.27
N ALA A 173 -4.71 10.41 10.75
CA ALA A 173 -4.02 11.55 10.16
C ALA A 173 -2.98 11.14 9.10
N LEU A 174 -2.65 9.85 9.00
CA LEU A 174 -1.80 9.30 7.94
C LEU A 174 -2.64 9.11 6.66
N TYR A 175 -3.16 10.21 6.11
CA TYR A 175 -4.05 10.17 4.95
C TYR A 175 -3.25 10.21 3.64
N VAL A 176 -3.56 9.29 2.72
CA VAL A 176 -2.98 9.25 1.38
C VAL A 176 -4.08 9.45 0.34
N GLY A 177 -3.85 10.40 -0.57
CA GLY A 177 -4.72 10.59 -1.73
C GLY A 177 -4.35 9.60 -2.84
N LEU A 178 -5.35 9.01 -3.51
CA LEU A 178 -5.12 8.11 -4.64
C LEU A 178 -6.00 8.46 -5.84
N SER A 179 -5.52 8.13 -7.03
CA SER A 179 -6.28 8.33 -8.25
C SER A 179 -7.38 7.28 -8.40
N VAL A 180 -8.59 7.72 -8.72
CA VAL A 180 -9.75 6.83 -8.92
C VAL A 180 -9.94 6.41 -10.38
N ARG A 181 -9.00 6.74 -11.28
CA ARG A 181 -9.05 6.37 -12.71
C ARG A 181 -9.42 4.91 -12.96
N ARG A 182 -8.91 4.02 -12.10
CA ARG A 182 -9.20 2.59 -12.18
C ARG A 182 -10.65 2.29 -11.81
N LEU A 183 -11.18 2.91 -10.74
CA LEU A 183 -12.56 2.76 -10.31
C LEU A 183 -13.54 3.32 -11.37
N GLU A 184 -13.18 4.43 -12.01
CA GLU A 184 -13.97 5.02 -13.09
C GLU A 184 -14.01 4.11 -14.33
N ARG A 185 -12.88 3.52 -14.67
CA ARG A 185 -12.78 2.59 -15.80
C ARG A 185 -13.51 1.28 -15.56
N ASP A 186 -13.33 0.65 -14.41
CA ASP A 186 -13.79 -0.70 -14.12
C ASP A 186 -15.21 -0.71 -13.48
N GLY A 187 -15.70 0.46 -13.09
CA GLY A 187 -16.99 0.68 -12.44
C GLY A 187 -16.93 0.54 -10.92
N TYR A 188 -17.41 1.56 -10.19
CA TYR A 188 -17.38 1.65 -8.73
C TYR A 188 -18.01 0.43 -8.04
N LEU A 189 -19.25 0.08 -8.42
CA LEU A 189 -19.98 -1.01 -7.78
C LEU A 189 -19.34 -2.38 -8.06
N ARG A 190 -18.92 -2.61 -9.30
CA ARG A 190 -18.25 -3.86 -9.69
C ARG A 190 -16.96 -4.06 -8.89
N THR A 191 -16.16 -3.02 -8.79
CA THR A 191 -14.89 -3.07 -8.07
C THR A 191 -15.12 -3.33 -6.57
N LEU A 192 -16.08 -2.60 -5.95
CA LEU A 192 -16.43 -2.79 -4.54
C LEU A 192 -16.90 -4.22 -4.25
N ILE A 193 -17.83 -4.75 -5.06
CA ILE A 193 -18.32 -6.12 -4.90
C ILE A 193 -17.18 -7.13 -5.05
N THR A 194 -16.25 -6.88 -5.95
CA THR A 194 -15.13 -7.78 -6.18
C THR A 194 -14.18 -7.79 -4.98
N TRP A 195 -13.86 -6.63 -4.43
CA TRP A 195 -13.04 -6.52 -3.21
C TRP A 195 -13.72 -7.19 -2.01
N LEU A 196 -14.97 -6.85 -1.72
CA LEU A 196 -15.72 -7.44 -0.61
C LEU A 196 -15.82 -8.97 -0.71
N ARG A 197 -16.11 -9.50 -1.91
CA ARG A 197 -16.14 -10.94 -2.13
C ARG A 197 -14.78 -11.59 -1.92
N GLY A 198 -13.71 -10.90 -2.32
CA GLY A 198 -12.34 -11.35 -2.10
C GLY A 198 -12.02 -11.44 -0.62
N ASP A 199 -12.25 -10.36 0.11
CA ASP A 199 -11.96 -10.29 1.53
C ASP A 199 -12.77 -11.32 2.34
N VAL A 200 -14.08 -11.46 2.05
CA VAL A 200 -14.92 -12.48 2.68
C VAL A 200 -14.41 -13.90 2.39
N ARG A 201 -13.99 -14.18 1.14
CA ARG A 201 -13.44 -15.51 0.80
C ARG A 201 -12.11 -15.76 1.50
N LEU A 202 -11.24 -14.75 1.55
CA LEU A 202 -9.96 -14.83 2.26
C LEU A 202 -10.18 -15.15 3.75
N LEU A 203 -11.07 -14.40 4.40
CA LEU A 203 -11.40 -14.60 5.81
C LEU A 203 -12.06 -15.96 6.09
N ALA A 204 -12.80 -16.50 5.12
CA ALA A 204 -13.40 -17.84 5.19
C ALA A 204 -12.41 -18.96 4.81
N GLY A 205 -11.12 -18.67 4.58
CA GLY A 205 -10.12 -19.65 4.15
C GLY A 205 -10.39 -20.28 2.78
N ARG A 206 -11.18 -19.61 1.93
CA ARG A 206 -11.55 -20.11 0.59
C ARG A 206 -10.59 -19.60 -0.47
N PRO A 207 -10.29 -20.38 -1.51
CA PRO A 207 -9.41 -19.95 -2.60
C PRO A 207 -9.97 -18.70 -3.29
N LEU A 208 -9.09 -17.72 -3.55
CA LEU A 208 -9.42 -16.53 -4.31
C LEU A 208 -9.44 -16.88 -5.81
N ARG A 209 -10.41 -16.32 -6.53
CA ARG A 209 -10.46 -16.47 -7.99
C ARG A 209 -9.56 -15.41 -8.61
N ALA A 210 -8.77 -15.81 -9.62
CA ALA A 210 -7.97 -14.87 -10.40
C ALA A 210 -8.87 -13.77 -10.96
N MET A 211 -8.49 -12.53 -10.72
CA MET A 211 -9.02 -11.41 -11.47
C MET A 211 -8.20 -11.26 -12.75
N PRO A 212 -8.82 -11.04 -13.90
CA PRO A 212 -8.07 -10.63 -15.06
C PRO A 212 -7.55 -9.21 -14.82
N TYR A 213 -6.37 -9.12 -14.21
CA TYR A 213 -5.58 -7.91 -14.26
C TYR A 213 -5.10 -7.78 -15.71
N ALA A 214 -5.82 -6.99 -16.50
CA ALA A 214 -5.32 -6.62 -17.81
C ALA A 214 -3.99 -5.88 -17.55
N ARG A 215 -2.86 -6.55 -17.84
CA ARG A 215 -1.60 -5.84 -18.07
C ARG A 215 -1.91 -4.85 -19.19
N LYS A 216 -1.94 -3.58 -18.88
CA LYS A 216 -1.96 -2.55 -19.91
C LYS A 216 -0.52 -2.28 -20.28
N GLU A 217 -0.23 -2.51 -21.54
CA GLU A 217 0.81 -1.78 -22.23
C GLU A 217 0.44 -0.29 -22.14
N TYR A 218 1.32 0.48 -21.52
CA TYR A 218 1.23 1.94 -21.49
C TYR A 218 2.01 2.50 -22.65
#